data_1d35a1052f1978c5d6d361de70d2228c
#
_entry.id   1d35a1052f1978c5d6d361de70d2228c
#
_cell.length_a   1.000
_cell.length_b   1.000
_cell.length_c   1.000
_cell.angle_alpha   90.00
_cell.angle_beta   90.00
_cell.angle_gamma   90.00
#
_symmetry.space_group_name_H-M   'P 1'
#
loop_
_entity.id
_entity.type
_entity.pdbx_description
1 polymer ?
#
loop_
_entity_poly.entity_id
_entity_poly.type
_entity_poly.pdbx_seq_one_letter_code
_entity_poly.pdbx_strand_id
1 'polypeptide(L)'
;VSYSGARRYIAINQVATQPTTSGTSTAPVAPSRAEPTGTISITNKNDQTGTFDVIISNVSSPNGVKEVKVPTWSSENGQDDIIWYVAAKQGDGTYKVSVNPSDHKNSLGEYNVHLYYVQNDGKMVGVGGTTTIVKAVVRPSIPDKGRYTFSGHASIKAEPKMSSPELAYYDAGDGVNYDKVPLSDGHYWISYVSFSGNRRYISVAVA
;
A
#
# COMPACT_ATOMS: atom_id res chain seq x y z
N VAL A 1 25.38 -26.19 9.18
CA VAL A 1 24.97 -27.13 8.13
C VAL A 1 24.01 -26.37 7.23
N SER A 2 24.47 -26.04 6.01
CA SER A 2 23.80 -25.22 5.02
C SER A 2 22.94 -26.11 4.13
N TYR A 3 21.64 -25.84 4.03
CA TYR A 3 20.75 -26.46 3.04
C TYR A 3 20.48 -25.47 1.92
N SER A 4 21.23 -25.57 0.82
CA SER A 4 20.93 -24.92 -0.45
C SER A 4 20.14 -25.89 -1.32
N GLY A 5 18.82 -25.72 -1.40
CA GLY A 5 17.93 -26.50 -2.26
C GLY A 5 17.59 -25.75 -3.54
N ALA A 6 18.51 -25.73 -4.51
CA ALA A 6 18.19 -25.27 -5.86
C ALA A 6 17.36 -26.34 -6.58
N ARG A 7 16.10 -26.08 -6.85
CA ARG A 7 15.26 -26.93 -7.73
C ARG A 7 15.64 -26.62 -9.18
N ARG A 8 16.30 -27.59 -9.83
CA ARG A 8 16.51 -27.59 -11.28
C ARG A 8 15.26 -28.12 -11.98
N TYR A 9 14.68 -27.31 -12.85
CA TYR A 9 13.72 -27.80 -13.82
C TYR A 9 14.47 -28.45 -14.97
N ILE A 10 14.23 -29.72 -15.20
CA ILE A 10 14.74 -30.44 -16.37
C ILE A 10 13.66 -30.38 -17.45
N ALA A 11 13.89 -29.62 -18.49
CA ALA A 11 13.09 -29.71 -19.71
C ALA A 11 13.54 -30.96 -20.49
N ILE A 12 12.67 -31.95 -20.59
CA ILE A 12 12.90 -33.14 -21.41
C ILE A 12 12.19 -32.88 -22.75
N ASN A 13 12.98 -32.44 -23.75
CA ASN A 13 12.56 -32.51 -25.14
C ASN A 13 12.84 -33.94 -25.65
N GLN A 14 11.80 -34.76 -25.74
CA GLN A 14 11.88 -36.00 -26.52
C GLN A 14 11.04 -35.83 -27.78
N VAL A 15 11.71 -35.77 -28.90
CA VAL A 15 11.10 -35.98 -30.23
C VAL A 15 10.93 -37.46 -30.43
N ALA A 16 9.71 -37.94 -30.36
CA ALA A 16 9.36 -39.33 -30.77
C ALA A 16 8.64 -39.25 -32.11
N THR A 17 9.22 -39.88 -33.10
CA THR A 17 8.65 -40.12 -34.42
C THR A 17 7.47 -41.08 -34.31
N GLN A 18 6.37 -40.66 -34.92
CA GLN A 18 5.05 -41.31 -34.94
C GLN A 18 4.96 -42.42 -35.97
N PRO A 19 4.28 -43.53 -35.70
CA PRO A 19 3.59 -44.29 -36.76
C PRO A 19 2.09 -43.94 -36.73
N THR A 20 1.60 -43.59 -37.93
CA THR A 20 0.20 -43.31 -38.21
C THR A 20 -0.66 -44.57 -38.08
N THR A 21 -1.63 -44.53 -37.15
CA THR A 21 -2.86 -45.34 -37.26
C THR A 21 -4.04 -44.51 -36.82
N SER A 22 -4.96 -44.26 -37.76
CA SER A 22 -6.25 -43.62 -37.56
C SER A 22 -7.10 -44.41 -36.56
N GLY A 23 -7.24 -43.89 -35.36
CA GLY A 23 -8.23 -44.34 -34.39
C GLY A 23 -8.78 -43.13 -33.71
N THR A 24 -10.03 -42.74 -34.02
CA THR A 24 -10.76 -41.65 -33.32
C THR A 24 -11.05 -42.11 -31.90
N SER A 25 -10.10 -41.87 -31.01
CA SER A 25 -10.33 -41.97 -29.57
C SER A 25 -10.71 -40.61 -29.04
N THR A 26 -12.00 -40.32 -28.94
CA THR A 26 -12.51 -39.25 -28.08
C THR A 26 -12.26 -39.63 -26.64
N ALA A 27 -11.09 -39.28 -26.11
CA ALA A 27 -10.86 -39.31 -24.68
C ALA A 27 -11.90 -38.40 -24.02
N PRO A 28 -12.57 -38.82 -22.94
CA PRO A 28 -13.45 -37.93 -22.20
C PRO A 28 -12.65 -36.72 -21.74
N VAL A 29 -13.01 -35.52 -22.20
CA VAL A 29 -12.50 -34.28 -21.64
C VAL A 29 -12.95 -34.30 -20.18
N ALA A 30 -12.01 -34.48 -19.26
CA ALA A 30 -12.30 -34.35 -17.84
C ALA A 30 -12.98 -32.97 -17.62
N PRO A 31 -14.10 -32.92 -16.88
CA PRO A 31 -14.79 -31.67 -16.65
C PRO A 31 -13.79 -30.69 -16.04
N SER A 32 -13.61 -29.55 -16.72
CA SER A 32 -12.80 -28.44 -16.23
C SER A 32 -13.34 -28.06 -14.85
N ARG A 33 -12.59 -28.39 -13.82
CA ARG A 33 -12.97 -27.98 -12.45
C ARG A 33 -12.90 -26.46 -12.41
N ALA A 34 -14.02 -25.82 -12.17
CA ALA A 34 -14.07 -24.38 -12.04
C ALA A 34 -13.09 -23.93 -10.93
N GLU A 35 -12.23 -22.96 -11.25
CA GLU A 35 -11.25 -22.43 -10.32
C GLU A 35 -11.85 -21.28 -9.50
N PRO A 36 -11.38 -21.05 -8.27
CA PRO A 36 -11.76 -19.87 -7.48
C PRO A 36 -11.35 -18.59 -8.21
N THR A 37 -12.21 -17.58 -8.17
CA THR A 37 -11.95 -16.27 -8.79
C THR A 37 -12.19 -15.13 -7.81
N GLY A 38 -11.51 -14.00 -8.03
CA GLY A 38 -11.65 -12.77 -7.28
C GLY A 38 -10.81 -11.67 -7.92
N THR A 39 -11.23 -10.43 -7.70
CA THR A 39 -10.51 -9.24 -8.18
C THR A 39 -9.98 -8.47 -6.99
N ILE A 40 -8.69 -8.17 -7.00
CA ILE A 40 -8.02 -7.35 -5.98
C ILE A 40 -7.88 -5.93 -6.52
N SER A 41 -8.33 -4.94 -5.75
CA SER A 41 -8.15 -3.51 -6.06
C SER A 41 -7.53 -2.80 -4.87
N ILE A 42 -6.49 -2.01 -5.12
CA ILE A 42 -5.89 -1.14 -4.10
C ILE A 42 -6.52 0.25 -4.23
N THR A 43 -7.10 0.74 -3.14
CA THR A 43 -7.81 2.02 -3.10
C THR A 43 -7.41 2.84 -1.87
N ASN A 44 -7.89 4.08 -1.79
CA ASN A 44 -7.69 4.97 -0.65
C ASN A 44 -6.22 5.06 -0.19
N LYS A 45 -5.30 5.07 -1.16
CA LYS A 45 -3.88 5.27 -0.87
C LYS A 45 -3.66 6.66 -0.28
N ASN A 46 -3.03 6.68 0.87
CA ASN A 46 -2.62 7.90 1.53
C ASN A 46 -1.10 7.98 1.53
N ASP A 47 -0.53 8.81 0.66
CA ASP A 47 0.92 8.97 0.53
C ASP A 47 1.57 9.63 1.77
N GLN A 48 0.77 10.21 2.69
CA GLN A 48 1.29 10.82 3.93
C GLN A 48 1.45 9.81 5.06
N THR A 49 0.57 8.83 5.13
CA THR A 49 0.58 7.80 6.18
C THR A 49 1.04 6.44 5.66
N GLY A 50 1.12 6.29 4.34
CA GLY A 50 1.39 5.03 3.68
C GLY A 50 0.22 4.04 3.72
N THR A 51 -0.90 4.41 4.34
CA THR A 51 -2.07 3.52 4.46
C THR A 51 -2.76 3.31 3.12
N PHE A 52 -3.38 2.14 2.96
CA PHE A 52 -4.20 1.82 1.80
C PHE A 52 -5.28 0.80 2.15
N ASP A 53 -6.33 0.77 1.34
CA ASP A 53 -7.38 -0.24 1.42
C ASP A 53 -7.21 -1.29 0.30
N VAL A 54 -7.43 -2.54 0.66
CA VAL A 54 -7.53 -3.67 -0.28
C VAL A 54 -9.00 -4.04 -0.39
N ILE A 55 -9.56 -3.90 -1.59
CA ILE A 55 -10.93 -4.29 -1.90
C ILE A 55 -10.91 -5.55 -2.74
N ILE A 56 -11.67 -6.55 -2.31
CA ILE A 56 -11.86 -7.80 -3.05
C ILE A 56 -13.29 -7.84 -3.58
N SER A 57 -13.44 -7.96 -4.89
CA SER A 57 -14.71 -8.07 -5.59
C SER A 57 -14.77 -9.35 -6.43
N ASN A 58 -15.94 -9.66 -7.02
CA ASN A 58 -16.15 -10.83 -7.87
C ASN A 58 -15.74 -12.16 -7.21
N VAL A 59 -15.97 -12.24 -5.90
CA VAL A 59 -15.59 -13.40 -5.08
C VAL A 59 -16.43 -14.60 -5.44
N SER A 60 -15.80 -15.64 -5.97
CA SER A 60 -16.44 -16.90 -6.33
C SER A 60 -15.53 -18.10 -6.09
N SER A 61 -16.09 -19.19 -5.60
CA SER A 61 -15.40 -20.46 -5.48
C SER A 61 -16.37 -21.62 -5.63
N PRO A 62 -16.02 -22.70 -6.34
CA PRO A 62 -16.87 -23.87 -6.53
C PRO A 62 -17.33 -24.53 -5.23
N ASN A 63 -16.49 -24.50 -4.20
CA ASN A 63 -16.79 -25.07 -2.88
C ASN A 63 -17.30 -23.99 -1.89
N GLY A 64 -17.74 -22.84 -2.40
CA GLY A 64 -18.13 -21.68 -1.59
C GLY A 64 -16.95 -21.00 -0.92
N VAL A 65 -17.21 -19.87 -0.27
CA VAL A 65 -16.22 -19.07 0.44
C VAL A 65 -16.69 -18.84 1.87
N LYS A 66 -15.99 -19.44 2.82
CA LYS A 66 -16.23 -19.27 4.24
C LYS A 66 -15.53 -18.02 4.77
N GLU A 67 -14.31 -17.79 4.32
CA GLU A 67 -13.48 -16.66 4.78
C GLU A 67 -12.58 -16.17 3.64
N VAL A 68 -12.39 -14.88 3.55
CA VAL A 68 -11.46 -14.23 2.61
C VAL A 68 -10.24 -13.78 3.40
N LYS A 69 -9.07 -14.33 3.05
CA LYS A 69 -7.78 -13.97 3.65
C LYS A 69 -6.91 -13.21 2.69
N VAL A 70 -6.26 -12.17 3.22
CA VAL A 70 -5.41 -11.27 2.45
C VAL A 70 -4.05 -11.17 3.14
N PRO A 71 -3.14 -12.16 2.93
CA PRO A 71 -1.78 -12.01 3.42
C PRO A 71 -1.10 -10.86 2.70
N THR A 72 -0.56 -9.94 3.49
CA THR A 72 0.12 -8.74 3.03
C THR A 72 1.45 -8.60 3.74
N TRP A 73 2.50 -8.21 3.01
CA TRP A 73 3.84 -7.98 3.55
C TRP A 73 4.61 -6.99 2.67
N SER A 74 5.59 -6.30 3.26
CA SER A 74 6.54 -5.49 2.49
C SER A 74 7.57 -6.39 1.78
N SER A 75 8.09 -5.93 0.65
CA SER A 75 9.21 -6.63 -0.02
C SER A 75 10.54 -6.46 0.73
N GLU A 76 10.59 -5.59 1.73
CA GLU A 76 11.75 -5.37 2.58
C GLU A 76 11.98 -6.59 3.48
N ASN A 77 13.18 -7.15 3.44
CA ASN A 77 13.55 -8.34 4.23
C ASN A 77 12.66 -9.60 4.03
N GLY A 78 11.99 -9.70 2.88
CA GLY A 78 11.14 -10.84 2.53
C GLY A 78 9.78 -10.82 3.22
N GLN A 79 9.38 -11.93 3.85
CA GLN A 79 8.07 -12.08 4.50
C GLN A 79 8.15 -11.94 6.03
N ASP A 80 9.11 -11.19 6.55
CA ASP A 80 9.36 -11.09 7.98
C ASP A 80 8.31 -10.26 8.74
N ASP A 81 7.46 -9.54 7.99
CA ASP A 81 6.36 -8.70 8.48
C ASP A 81 4.97 -9.15 7.95
N ILE A 82 4.87 -10.38 7.44
CA ILE A 82 3.63 -10.88 6.85
C ILE A 82 2.48 -10.93 7.86
N ILE A 83 1.35 -10.35 7.49
CA ILE A 83 0.09 -10.43 8.24
C ILE A 83 -0.98 -11.06 7.37
N TRP A 84 -1.66 -12.08 7.91
CA TRP A 84 -2.79 -12.75 7.29
C TRP A 84 -4.10 -12.08 7.69
N TYR A 85 -4.44 -10.97 7.05
CA TYR A 85 -5.69 -10.28 7.33
C TYR A 85 -6.90 -11.12 6.97
N VAL A 86 -7.95 -11.01 7.79
CA VAL A 86 -9.29 -11.50 7.46
C VAL A 86 -10.09 -10.32 6.92
N ALA A 87 -10.49 -10.41 5.65
CA ALA A 87 -11.21 -9.31 5.00
C ALA A 87 -12.66 -9.23 5.48
N ALA A 88 -13.09 -8.04 5.89
CA ALA A 88 -14.44 -7.79 6.35
C ALA A 88 -15.41 -7.66 5.16
N LYS A 89 -16.49 -8.46 5.16
CA LYS A 89 -17.53 -8.36 4.14
C LYS A 89 -18.28 -7.04 4.26
N GLN A 90 -18.48 -6.36 3.12
CA GLN A 90 -19.19 -5.10 3.02
C GLN A 90 -20.64 -5.32 2.58
N GLY A 91 -21.48 -4.29 2.76
CA GLY A 91 -22.91 -4.35 2.40
C GLY A 91 -23.17 -4.49 0.88
N ASP A 92 -22.21 -4.11 0.04
CA ASP A 92 -22.25 -4.26 -1.42
C ASP A 92 -21.75 -5.63 -1.93
N GLY A 93 -21.40 -6.53 -1.00
CA GLY A 93 -20.89 -7.86 -1.31
C GLY A 93 -19.39 -7.93 -1.57
N THR A 94 -18.66 -6.82 -1.54
CA THR A 94 -17.18 -6.80 -1.57
C THR A 94 -16.61 -7.16 -0.21
N TYR A 95 -15.29 -7.36 -0.15
CA TYR A 95 -14.55 -7.54 1.11
C TYR A 95 -13.44 -6.51 1.19
N LYS A 96 -13.18 -6.03 2.40
CA LYS A 96 -12.21 -4.96 2.64
C LYS A 96 -11.19 -5.32 3.72
N VAL A 97 -9.95 -4.92 3.48
CA VAL A 97 -8.87 -4.84 4.48
C VAL A 97 -8.30 -3.44 4.42
N SER A 98 -8.06 -2.82 5.57
CA SER A 98 -7.26 -1.59 5.67
C SER A 98 -5.86 -1.95 6.16
N VAL A 99 -4.85 -1.55 5.42
CA VAL A 99 -3.43 -1.84 5.69
C VAL A 99 -2.75 -0.58 6.20
N ASN A 100 -2.02 -0.73 7.30
CA ASN A 100 -1.22 0.34 7.89
C ASN A 100 0.26 -0.11 7.95
N PRO A 101 1.22 0.66 7.43
CA PRO A 101 2.63 0.32 7.52
C PRO A 101 3.15 0.10 8.95
N SER A 102 2.51 0.73 9.97
CA SER A 102 2.88 0.50 11.37
C SER A 102 2.73 -0.97 11.80
N ASP A 103 1.83 -1.72 11.17
CA ASP A 103 1.63 -3.14 11.43
C ASP A 103 2.71 -3.99 10.72
N HIS A 104 3.41 -3.41 9.74
CA HIS A 104 4.46 -3.99 8.93
C HIS A 104 5.83 -3.36 9.22
N LYS A 105 6.17 -3.20 10.50
CA LYS A 105 7.47 -2.65 10.97
C LYS A 105 7.78 -1.24 10.44
N ASN A 106 6.76 -0.49 9.98
CA ASN A 106 6.89 0.77 9.27
C ASN A 106 7.71 0.66 7.97
N SER A 107 7.74 -0.50 7.34
CA SER A 107 8.41 -0.74 6.08
C SER A 107 7.79 0.09 4.96
N LEU A 108 8.63 0.50 4.02
CA LEU A 108 8.26 1.34 2.88
C LEU A 108 8.57 0.60 1.57
N GLY A 109 8.17 1.16 0.45
CA GLY A 109 8.42 0.56 -0.84
C GLY A 109 7.31 -0.38 -1.29
N GLU A 110 7.66 -1.47 -1.94
CA GLU A 110 6.70 -2.40 -2.49
C GLU A 110 6.06 -3.28 -1.42
N TYR A 111 4.74 -3.38 -1.46
CA TYR A 111 3.94 -4.31 -0.68
C TYR A 111 3.32 -5.35 -1.58
N ASN A 112 3.42 -6.61 -1.16
CA ASN A 112 2.77 -7.75 -1.79
C ASN A 112 1.44 -8.00 -1.11
N VAL A 113 0.39 -8.16 -1.91
CA VAL A 113 -0.98 -8.41 -1.46
C VAL A 113 -1.49 -9.64 -2.16
N HIS A 114 -1.69 -10.72 -1.45
CA HIS A 114 -2.23 -11.96 -2.00
C HIS A 114 -3.67 -12.18 -1.55
N LEU A 115 -4.41 -13.00 -2.30
CA LEU A 115 -5.79 -13.39 -2.03
C LEU A 115 -5.88 -14.89 -1.87
N TYR A 116 -6.48 -15.32 -0.77
CA TYR A 116 -6.79 -16.70 -0.46
C TYR A 116 -8.23 -16.83 0.02
N TYR A 117 -8.86 -17.94 -0.28
CA TYR A 117 -10.15 -18.32 0.30
C TYR A 117 -10.00 -19.51 1.23
N VAL A 118 -10.63 -19.45 2.39
CA VAL A 118 -11.00 -20.64 3.15
C VAL A 118 -12.36 -21.08 2.63
N GLN A 119 -12.40 -22.25 2.00
CA GLN A 119 -13.61 -22.81 1.41
C GLN A 119 -14.50 -23.42 2.49
N ASN A 120 -15.77 -23.74 2.16
CA ASN A 120 -16.70 -24.35 3.11
C ASN A 120 -16.28 -25.74 3.58
N ASP A 121 -15.44 -26.43 2.79
CA ASP A 121 -14.82 -27.72 3.17
C ASP A 121 -13.59 -27.56 4.08
N GLY A 122 -13.25 -26.32 4.47
CA GLY A 122 -12.10 -25.98 5.32
C GLY A 122 -10.77 -25.89 4.60
N LYS A 123 -10.69 -26.16 3.30
CA LYS A 123 -9.45 -25.99 2.53
C LYS A 123 -9.15 -24.55 2.24
N MET A 124 -7.88 -24.19 2.29
CA MET A 124 -7.39 -22.89 1.87
C MET A 124 -6.83 -22.98 0.44
N VAL A 125 -7.29 -22.07 -0.43
CA VAL A 125 -6.87 -22.02 -1.84
C VAL A 125 -6.40 -20.62 -2.20
N GLY A 126 -5.28 -20.52 -2.93
CA GLY A 126 -4.79 -19.26 -3.51
C GLY A 126 -5.65 -18.86 -4.70
N VAL A 127 -5.91 -17.57 -4.83
CA VAL A 127 -6.77 -17.01 -5.89
C VAL A 127 -5.99 -16.07 -6.80
N GLY A 128 -5.11 -15.24 -6.22
CA GLY A 128 -4.31 -14.29 -6.97
C GLY A 128 -3.46 -13.41 -6.07
N GLY A 129 -2.80 -12.42 -6.69
CA GLY A 129 -1.98 -11.46 -5.98
C GLY A 129 -1.79 -10.18 -6.80
N THR A 130 -1.42 -9.12 -6.12
CA THR A 130 -1.03 -7.83 -6.70
C THR A 130 0.03 -7.18 -5.82
N THR A 131 0.62 -6.09 -6.29
CA THR A 131 1.53 -5.26 -5.50
C THR A 131 1.07 -3.82 -5.47
N THR A 132 1.57 -3.06 -4.50
CA THR A 132 1.41 -1.62 -4.43
C THR A 132 2.67 -0.99 -3.82
N ILE A 133 2.91 0.29 -4.12
CA ILE A 133 4.03 1.03 -3.53
C ILE A 133 3.51 1.89 -2.38
N VAL A 134 4.10 1.70 -1.22
CA VAL A 134 3.98 2.59 -0.06
C VAL A 134 5.17 3.54 -0.08
N LYS A 135 4.90 4.82 -0.28
CA LYS A 135 5.95 5.83 -0.32
C LYS A 135 6.27 6.30 1.10
N ALA A 136 7.56 6.63 1.32
CA ALA A 136 7.91 7.44 2.46
C ALA A 136 7.30 8.83 2.28
N VAL A 137 6.59 9.30 3.27
CA VAL A 137 6.54 10.75 3.46
C VAL A 137 7.95 11.14 3.89
N VAL A 138 8.70 11.72 2.97
CA VAL A 138 9.97 12.35 3.33
C VAL A 138 9.59 13.59 4.13
N ARG A 139 9.42 13.41 5.46
CA ARG A 139 9.33 14.57 6.34
C ARG A 139 10.63 15.36 6.13
N PRO A 140 10.55 16.61 5.69
CA PRO A 140 11.75 17.41 5.56
C PRO A 140 12.46 17.42 6.91
N SER A 141 13.79 17.45 6.91
CA SER A 141 14.61 17.48 8.14
C SER A 141 14.46 18.83 8.84
N ILE A 142 13.22 19.14 9.26
CA ILE A 142 12.86 20.33 10.00
C ILE A 142 12.62 19.88 11.45
N PRO A 143 13.45 20.32 12.42
CA PRO A 143 13.21 20.04 13.83
C PRO A 143 11.82 20.52 14.27
N ASP A 144 11.22 19.89 15.29
CA ASP A 144 9.87 20.27 15.77
C ASP A 144 9.81 21.72 16.31
N LYS A 145 10.96 22.29 16.65
CA LYS A 145 11.14 23.69 17.05
C LYS A 145 12.53 24.17 16.67
N GLY A 146 12.68 25.44 16.45
CA GLY A 146 13.98 26.04 16.09
C GLY A 146 13.84 27.41 15.46
N ARG A 147 14.88 27.80 14.72
CA ARG A 147 14.89 28.99 13.86
C ARG A 147 14.88 28.52 12.39
N TYR A 148 13.98 29.08 11.61
CA TYR A 148 13.94 28.88 10.16
C TYR A 148 14.38 30.18 9.47
N THR A 149 15.26 30.08 8.47
CA THR A 149 15.70 31.19 7.62
C THR A 149 15.16 30.97 6.21
N PHE A 150 14.52 31.96 5.66
CA PHE A 150 13.87 31.88 4.36
C PHE A 150 14.86 32.14 3.23
N SER A 151 14.72 31.44 2.13
CA SER A 151 15.51 31.63 0.91
C SER A 151 14.83 32.50 -0.14
N GLY A 152 13.60 32.93 0.12
CA GLY A 152 12.76 33.73 -0.76
C GLY A 152 11.48 34.16 -0.06
N HIS A 153 10.55 34.69 -0.84
CA HIS A 153 9.24 35.14 -0.36
C HIS A 153 8.48 34.00 0.31
N ALA A 154 8.05 34.23 1.55
CA ALA A 154 7.34 33.23 2.35
C ALA A 154 6.11 33.84 3.03
N SER A 155 4.92 33.46 2.56
CA SER A 155 3.64 34.00 3.03
C SER A 155 3.34 33.58 4.45
N ILE A 156 3.01 34.53 5.31
CA ILE A 156 2.50 34.31 6.67
C ILE A 156 0.97 34.22 6.61
N LYS A 157 0.41 33.16 7.17
CA LYS A 157 -1.02 32.89 7.13
C LYS A 157 -1.61 32.72 8.54
N ALA A 158 -2.94 32.93 8.66
CA ALA A 158 -3.66 32.71 9.91
C ALA A 158 -3.92 31.21 10.17
N GLU A 159 -4.03 30.42 9.11
CA GLU A 159 -4.30 28.98 9.16
C GLU A 159 -3.30 28.22 8.30
N PRO A 160 -3.00 26.94 8.63
CA PRO A 160 -2.10 26.11 7.82
C PRO A 160 -2.84 25.55 6.59
N LYS A 161 -3.28 26.44 5.70
CA LYS A 161 -3.96 26.17 4.44
C LYS A 161 -3.42 27.06 3.33
N MET A 162 -3.15 26.47 2.16
CA MET A 162 -2.66 27.23 1.01
C MET A 162 -3.67 28.29 0.53
N SER A 163 -4.98 28.03 0.68
CA SER A 163 -6.07 28.95 0.36
C SER A 163 -6.26 30.08 1.37
N SER A 164 -5.63 30.02 2.55
CA SER A 164 -5.70 31.11 3.54
C SER A 164 -5.02 32.37 2.99
N PRO A 165 -5.59 33.59 3.16
CA PRO A 165 -4.97 34.81 2.69
C PRO A 165 -3.59 35.06 3.30
N GLU A 166 -2.72 35.71 2.54
CA GLU A 166 -1.46 36.23 3.05
C GLU A 166 -1.75 37.42 3.97
N LEU A 167 -1.21 37.37 5.18
CA LEU A 167 -1.31 38.46 6.17
C LEU A 167 -0.08 39.36 6.15
N ALA A 168 1.08 38.79 5.89
CA ALA A 168 2.38 39.37 5.78
C ALA A 168 3.33 38.33 5.14
N TYR A 169 4.59 38.67 4.99
CA TYR A 169 5.59 37.77 4.42
C TYR A 169 6.96 37.95 5.07
N TYR A 170 7.84 37.02 4.83
CA TYR A 170 9.28 37.10 5.01
C TYR A 170 9.97 37.06 3.66
N ASP A 171 11.09 37.71 3.52
CA ASP A 171 11.95 37.68 2.34
C ASP A 171 13.20 36.82 2.55
N ALA A 172 14.00 36.68 1.50
CA ALA A 172 15.24 35.94 1.56
C ALA A 172 16.19 36.53 2.62
N GLY A 173 16.70 35.65 3.50
CA GLY A 173 17.57 36.04 4.61
C GLY A 173 16.84 36.35 5.91
N ASP A 174 15.54 36.61 5.88
CA ASP A 174 14.75 36.75 7.09
C ASP A 174 14.64 35.39 7.82
N GLY A 175 14.31 35.47 9.10
CA GLY A 175 14.15 34.25 9.88
C GLY A 175 13.22 34.39 11.08
N VAL A 176 12.55 33.31 11.43
CA VAL A 176 11.61 33.25 12.55
C VAL A 176 11.89 32.06 13.45
N ASN A 177 11.76 32.25 14.75
CA ASN A 177 11.73 31.15 15.70
C ASN A 177 10.33 30.53 15.70
N TYR A 178 10.26 29.22 15.55
CA TYR A 178 9.02 28.46 15.55
C TYR A 178 9.03 27.38 16.63
N ASP A 179 7.85 26.96 17.05
CA ASP A 179 7.65 26.00 18.14
C ASP A 179 6.85 24.75 17.73
N LYS A 180 6.37 24.67 16.48
CA LYS A 180 5.61 23.53 15.94
C LYS A 180 5.82 23.39 14.44
N VAL A 181 5.74 22.14 13.96
CA VAL A 181 5.76 21.80 12.54
C VAL A 181 4.54 20.93 12.19
N PRO A 182 3.32 21.51 12.08
CA PRO A 182 2.16 20.77 11.65
C PRO A 182 2.22 20.40 10.16
N LEU A 183 1.65 19.22 9.85
CA LEU A 183 1.33 18.81 8.49
C LEU A 183 -0.15 19.12 8.24
N SER A 184 -0.43 19.91 7.23
CA SER A 184 -1.79 20.32 6.85
C SER A 184 -1.83 20.74 5.40
N ASP A 185 -2.96 20.48 4.74
CA ASP A 185 -3.22 20.90 3.35
C ASP A 185 -2.11 20.46 2.38
N GLY A 186 -1.55 19.23 2.60
CA GLY A 186 -0.46 18.67 1.78
C GLY A 186 0.91 19.35 1.96
N HIS A 187 1.09 20.15 3.00
CA HIS A 187 2.32 20.90 3.26
C HIS A 187 2.77 20.76 4.71
N TYR A 188 4.08 20.80 4.92
CA TYR A 188 4.69 21.06 6.23
C TYR A 188 4.74 22.55 6.48
N TRP A 189 4.25 22.95 7.65
CA TRP A 189 4.16 24.35 8.08
C TRP A 189 5.02 24.55 9.31
N ILE A 190 5.88 25.56 9.34
CA ILE A 190 6.36 26.06 10.63
C ILE A 190 5.29 26.96 11.23
N SER A 191 5.18 26.91 12.57
CA SER A 191 4.18 27.71 13.29
C SER A 191 4.81 28.38 14.51
N TYR A 192 4.42 29.64 14.73
CA TYR A 192 4.93 30.47 15.83
C TYR A 192 3.83 31.39 16.37
N VAL A 193 4.03 31.94 17.56
CA VAL A 193 3.16 32.96 18.12
C VAL A 193 3.76 34.33 17.80
N SER A 194 3.00 35.17 17.10
CA SER A 194 3.41 36.53 16.75
C SER A 194 3.41 37.47 17.98
N PHE A 195 3.98 38.64 17.85
CA PHE A 195 3.96 39.68 18.92
C PHE A 195 2.56 40.09 19.36
N SER A 196 1.55 39.94 18.47
CA SER A 196 0.15 40.19 18.81
C SER A 196 -0.52 39.03 19.55
N GLY A 197 0.23 37.97 19.91
CA GLY A 197 -0.28 36.79 20.58
C GLY A 197 -1.02 35.77 19.68
N ASN A 198 -1.13 36.05 18.39
CA ASN A 198 -1.79 35.20 17.44
C ASN A 198 -0.83 34.15 16.85
N ARG A 199 -1.30 32.90 16.70
CA ARG A 199 -0.54 31.87 16.00
C ARG A 199 -0.51 32.16 14.49
N ARG A 200 0.64 31.91 13.89
CA ARG A 200 0.92 32.12 12.46
C ARG A 200 1.53 30.87 11.86
N TYR A 201 1.37 30.71 10.57
CA TYR A 201 1.79 29.56 9.82
C TYR A 201 2.48 29.96 8.52
N ILE A 202 3.56 29.26 8.18
CA ILE A 202 4.31 29.46 6.94
C ILE A 202 4.60 28.08 6.35
N SER A 203 4.20 27.84 5.09
CA SER A 203 4.53 26.63 4.38
C SER A 203 6.02 26.60 4.04
N VAL A 204 6.69 25.51 4.37
CA VAL A 204 8.14 25.35 4.18
C VAL A 204 8.53 24.15 3.35
N ALA A 205 7.61 23.18 3.15
CA ALA A 205 7.81 22.06 2.25
C ALA A 205 6.47 21.43 1.85
N VAL A 206 6.42 20.79 0.70
CA VAL A 206 5.33 19.92 0.25
C VAL A 206 5.50 18.54 0.91
N ALA A 207 4.39 17.87 1.27
CA ALA A 207 4.38 16.54 1.86
C ALA A 207 4.37 15.45 0.79
#